data_3c3414b03206c1079355713a96e2fd1b
#
_entry.id   3c3414b03206c1079355713a96e2fd1b
#
_cell.length_a   1.000
_cell.length_b   1.000
_cell.length_c   1.000
_cell.angle_alpha   90.00
_cell.angle_beta   90.00
_cell.angle_gamma   90.00
#
_symmetry.space_group_name_H-M   'P 1'
#
loop_
_entity.id
_entity.type
_entity.pdbx_description
1 polymer ?
#
loop_
_entity_poly.entity_id
_entity_poly.type
_entity_poly.pdbx_seq_one_letter_code
_entity_poly.pdbx_strand_id
1 'polypeptide(L)'
;MTTPSTPSSAPKNNTSNSTTRAYKVKEHQLYVARPKLWNTLRRLHTVDKPYRRRSFFITRFVTITTFFQWLQRAIYGRRARKISFENNPPIFILGHWRSGTTHLHYAFSRDPRLGYLSNFQTFLYTVALLSKTWLRPVVSRFMPETRPQDNVKVDADAPAEEEQPLSMVSLYTGIHSFFFGRETSYFEKYTLFQGISEEEKAGWQEDYNHVLQQIALYNGTNDLVLKNPWNTPRVQELLELYPEAKFVFIHRNPYDVFLSTRHLMRKMISSQYLQFISMREEEDRVIEWGKAIYERYIAQRSMIPEGNLVEVRFDIFEQNGYTEMERIYKELGLPGWDDAKGPIADYFESVKGYKKNRFRKLRPDLEERIKKEWKTIFDTWNYTTDLNEKT
;
A
#
# COMPACT_ATOMS: atom_id res chain seq x y z
N MET A 1 18.23 45.82 60.87
CA MET A 1 19.10 45.48 59.72
C MET A 1 18.50 44.18 59.13
N THR A 2 17.65 44.30 58.20
CA THR A 2 16.98 43.19 57.55
C THR A 2 17.48 43.09 56.10
N THR A 3 18.10 41.98 55.74
CA THR A 3 18.55 41.67 54.38
C THR A 3 17.40 41.19 53.53
N PRO A 4 17.30 41.58 52.25
CA PRO A 4 16.22 41.15 51.35
C PRO A 4 16.50 39.79 50.71
N SER A 5 15.44 38.97 50.65
CA SER A 5 15.41 37.67 50.01
C SER A 5 15.38 37.77 48.50
N THR A 6 16.21 37.00 47.83
CA THR A 6 16.29 36.81 46.39
C THR A 6 15.06 36.04 45.83
N PRO A 7 14.54 36.39 44.67
CA PRO A 7 13.40 35.64 44.09
C PRO A 7 13.87 34.34 43.39
N SER A 8 13.09 33.30 43.65
CA SER A 8 13.17 31.97 43.06
C SER A 8 13.08 32.00 41.53
N SER A 9 14.01 31.34 40.87
CA SER A 9 14.05 31.14 39.42
C SER A 9 12.96 30.17 38.96
N ALA A 10 12.11 30.61 38.03
CA ALA A 10 11.13 29.80 37.36
C ALA A 10 11.79 28.66 36.54
N PRO A 11 11.13 27.50 36.40
CA PRO A 11 11.68 26.39 35.63
C PRO A 11 11.72 26.72 34.13
N LYS A 12 12.90 26.61 33.52
CA LYS A 12 13.08 26.70 32.09
C LYS A 12 12.37 25.55 31.41
N ASN A 13 11.32 25.86 30.67
CA ASN A 13 10.67 24.97 29.74
C ASN A 13 11.70 24.51 28.68
N ASN A 14 12.25 23.31 28.85
CA ASN A 14 12.98 22.60 27.83
C ASN A 14 11.97 22.08 26.77
N THR A 15 11.59 22.93 25.86
CA THR A 15 11.06 22.49 24.56
C THR A 15 12.20 21.80 23.82
N SER A 16 12.34 20.50 24.03
CA SER A 16 13.20 19.67 23.18
C SER A 16 12.69 19.73 21.74
N ASN A 17 13.29 20.61 20.95
CA ASN A 17 13.26 20.54 19.51
C ASN A 17 13.78 19.16 19.08
N SER A 18 12.88 18.17 18.95
CA SER A 18 13.16 16.95 18.22
C SER A 18 13.25 17.31 16.74
N THR A 19 14.37 17.87 16.33
CA THR A 19 14.76 17.93 14.92
C THR A 19 14.78 16.49 14.42
N THR A 20 13.70 16.07 13.77
CA THR A 20 13.66 14.86 12.97
C THR A 20 14.84 14.92 12.02
N ARG A 21 15.88 14.12 12.28
CA ARG A 21 16.98 13.90 11.34
C ARG A 21 16.34 13.53 10.01
N ALA A 22 16.39 14.42 9.03
CA ALA A 22 15.90 14.15 7.69
C ALA A 22 16.58 12.86 7.21
N TYR A 23 15.84 11.78 7.14
CA TYR A 23 16.34 10.52 6.60
C TYR A 23 16.91 10.81 5.21
N LYS A 24 18.15 10.41 4.97
CA LYS A 24 18.77 10.45 3.66
C LYS A 24 18.07 9.39 2.79
N VAL A 25 16.90 9.71 2.29
CA VAL A 25 16.22 8.84 1.33
C VAL A 25 16.92 9.00 0.01
N LYS A 26 17.48 7.91 -0.46
CA LYS A 26 18.11 7.84 -1.77
C LYS A 26 17.08 7.69 -2.89
N GLU A 27 15.84 7.27 -2.58
CA GLU A 27 14.82 6.88 -3.56
C GLU A 27 13.47 7.52 -3.24
N HIS A 28 12.77 7.98 -4.27
CA HIS A 28 11.40 8.49 -4.17
C HIS A 28 10.53 7.84 -5.24
N GLN A 29 9.29 7.52 -4.87
CA GLN A 29 8.31 6.86 -5.72
C GLN A 29 8.14 7.56 -7.09
N LEU A 30 8.20 8.88 -7.11
CA LEU A 30 7.97 9.71 -8.31
C LEU A 30 9.20 9.87 -9.22
N TYR A 31 10.34 9.19 -8.99
CA TYR A 31 11.55 9.37 -9.82
C TYR A 31 11.34 9.03 -11.29
N VAL A 32 10.46 8.10 -11.58
CA VAL A 32 10.12 7.73 -12.96
C VAL A 32 8.68 8.12 -13.33
N ALA A 33 8.08 9.09 -12.61
CA ALA A 33 6.74 9.59 -12.93
C ALA A 33 6.68 10.24 -14.32
N ARG A 34 5.49 10.24 -14.93
CA ARG A 34 5.28 10.96 -16.20
C ARG A 34 5.56 12.45 -16.03
N PRO A 35 6.28 13.12 -16.97
CA PRO A 35 6.62 14.55 -16.84
C PRO A 35 5.41 15.47 -16.66
N LYS A 36 4.33 15.20 -17.41
CA LYS A 36 3.08 15.98 -17.29
C LYS A 36 2.49 15.86 -15.88
N LEU A 37 2.46 14.65 -15.32
CA LEU A 37 1.98 14.39 -13.96
C LEU A 37 2.80 15.17 -12.92
N TRP A 38 4.12 14.98 -12.93
CA TRP A 38 5.00 15.65 -11.96
C TRP A 38 4.91 17.18 -12.05
N ASN A 39 4.86 17.74 -13.25
CA ASN A 39 4.70 19.18 -13.45
C ASN A 39 3.35 19.67 -12.93
N THR A 40 2.27 18.89 -13.12
CA THR A 40 0.94 19.23 -12.59
C THR A 40 0.94 19.21 -11.07
N LEU A 41 1.46 18.15 -10.44
CA LEU A 41 1.56 18.05 -8.97
C LEU A 41 2.32 19.23 -8.36
N ARG A 42 3.43 19.64 -8.97
CA ARG A 42 4.22 20.82 -8.52
C ARG A 42 3.52 22.16 -8.70
N ARG A 43 2.59 22.27 -9.62
CA ARG A 43 1.78 23.50 -9.81
C ARG A 43 0.63 23.56 -8.82
N LEU A 44 0.02 22.41 -8.53
CA LEU A 44 -1.11 22.32 -7.63
C LEU A 44 -0.69 22.40 -6.16
N HIS A 45 0.48 21.85 -5.81
CA HIS A 45 0.88 21.67 -4.41
C HIS A 45 2.25 22.28 -4.12
N THR A 46 2.35 22.92 -2.98
CA THR A 46 3.61 23.46 -2.48
C THR A 46 4.52 22.38 -1.96
N VAL A 47 5.83 22.49 -2.23
CA VAL A 47 6.88 21.66 -1.63
C VAL A 47 7.57 22.45 -0.54
N ASP A 48 7.58 21.96 0.69
CA ASP A 48 8.17 22.65 1.83
C ASP A 48 9.70 22.73 1.73
N LYS A 49 10.29 23.78 2.32
CA LYS A 49 11.73 24.07 2.25
C LYS A 49 12.62 22.83 2.53
N PRO A 50 12.37 21.99 3.57
CA PRO A 50 13.20 20.82 3.86
C PRO A 50 13.23 19.80 2.72
N TYR A 51 12.19 19.76 1.90
CA TYR A 51 12.01 18.75 0.84
C TYR A 51 12.34 19.26 -0.58
N ARG A 52 12.76 20.52 -0.74
CA ARG A 52 13.10 21.11 -2.06
C ARG A 52 14.20 20.33 -2.78
N ARG A 53 15.22 19.85 -2.04
CA ARG A 53 16.26 19.00 -2.61
C ARG A 53 15.68 17.71 -3.19
N ARG A 54 14.73 17.08 -2.50
CA ARG A 54 14.01 15.87 -2.97
C ARG A 54 13.25 16.18 -4.27
N SER A 55 12.47 17.25 -4.29
CA SER A 55 11.75 17.72 -5.48
C SER A 55 12.69 17.99 -6.68
N PHE A 56 13.88 18.55 -6.43
CA PHE A 56 14.90 18.74 -7.46
C PHE A 56 15.35 17.41 -8.06
N PHE A 57 15.65 16.40 -7.23
CA PHE A 57 16.03 15.08 -7.73
C PHE A 57 14.90 14.39 -8.48
N ILE A 58 13.65 14.47 -8.00
CA ILE A 58 12.50 13.96 -8.74
C ILE A 58 12.44 14.59 -10.14
N THR A 59 12.54 15.92 -10.22
CA THR A 59 12.53 16.63 -11.51
C THR A 59 13.64 16.14 -12.43
N ARG A 60 14.86 16.00 -11.89
CA ARG A 60 16.02 15.53 -12.67
C ARG A 60 15.80 14.12 -13.22
N PHE A 61 15.35 13.17 -12.37
CA PHE A 61 15.12 11.79 -12.80
C PHE A 61 13.96 11.68 -13.79
N VAL A 62 12.84 12.39 -13.54
CA VAL A 62 11.73 12.47 -14.48
C VAL A 62 12.20 12.96 -15.85
N THR A 63 13.03 14.01 -15.89
CA THR A 63 13.56 14.55 -17.15
C THR A 63 14.44 13.55 -17.88
N ILE A 64 15.37 12.90 -17.16
CA ILE A 64 16.30 11.90 -17.76
C ILE A 64 15.51 10.71 -18.32
N THR A 65 14.48 10.26 -17.63
CA THR A 65 13.70 9.06 -18.02
C THR A 65 12.66 9.35 -19.10
N THR A 66 12.35 10.60 -19.41
CA THR A 66 11.28 11.00 -20.36
C THR A 66 11.38 10.32 -21.71
N PHE A 67 12.58 10.26 -22.31
CA PHE A 67 12.79 9.60 -23.59
C PHE A 67 12.47 8.11 -23.54
N PHE A 68 12.95 7.43 -22.51
CA PHE A 68 12.69 5.99 -22.32
C PHE A 68 11.21 5.69 -22.04
N GLN A 69 10.53 6.56 -21.31
CA GLN A 69 9.08 6.47 -21.07
C GLN A 69 8.29 6.60 -22.37
N TRP A 70 8.67 7.56 -23.22
CA TRP A 70 8.08 7.72 -24.55
C TRP A 70 8.34 6.48 -25.41
N LEU A 71 9.55 5.97 -25.44
CA LEU A 71 9.94 4.78 -26.20
C LEU A 71 9.17 3.54 -25.73
N GLN A 72 9.08 3.31 -24.41
CA GLN A 72 8.27 2.20 -23.87
C GLN A 72 6.82 2.28 -24.35
N ARG A 73 6.22 3.46 -24.28
CA ARG A 73 4.83 3.65 -24.69
C ARG A 73 4.65 3.46 -26.20
N ALA A 74 5.60 3.90 -27.01
CA ALA A 74 5.57 3.71 -28.46
C ALA A 74 5.63 2.22 -28.84
N ILE A 75 6.49 1.44 -28.18
CA ILE A 75 6.71 0.01 -28.48
C ILE A 75 5.59 -0.87 -27.90
N TYR A 76 5.25 -0.66 -26.62
CA TYR A 76 4.40 -1.57 -25.84
C TYR A 76 2.97 -1.07 -25.63
N GLY A 77 2.70 0.22 -25.80
CA GLY A 77 1.41 0.80 -25.43
C GLY A 77 0.22 0.23 -26.19
N ARG A 78 0.38 -0.06 -27.50
CA ARG A 78 -0.68 -0.71 -28.30
C ARG A 78 -0.90 -2.17 -27.88
N ARG A 79 0.17 -2.87 -27.53
CA ARG A 79 0.10 -4.28 -27.09
C ARG A 79 -0.57 -4.39 -25.72
N ALA A 80 -0.23 -3.51 -24.78
CA ALA A 80 -0.86 -3.46 -23.48
C ALA A 80 -2.38 -3.23 -23.60
N ARG A 81 -2.82 -2.22 -24.35
CA ARG A 81 -4.25 -1.90 -24.52
C ARG A 81 -5.10 -3.00 -25.17
N LYS A 82 -4.50 -4.01 -25.80
CA LYS A 82 -5.23 -5.17 -26.34
C LYS A 82 -5.53 -6.25 -25.31
N ILE A 83 -4.93 -6.14 -24.12
CA ILE A 83 -5.17 -7.10 -23.05
C ILE A 83 -6.55 -6.81 -22.43
N SER A 84 -7.38 -7.85 -22.36
CA SER A 84 -8.68 -7.86 -21.69
C SER A 84 -8.64 -8.80 -20.51
N PHE A 85 -9.40 -8.46 -19.46
CA PHE A 85 -9.59 -9.29 -18.27
C PHE A 85 -11.00 -9.89 -18.18
N GLU A 86 -11.75 -9.84 -19.27
CA GLU A 86 -13.14 -10.36 -19.33
C GLU A 86 -13.19 -11.87 -19.04
N ASN A 87 -12.28 -12.65 -19.65
CA ASN A 87 -12.22 -14.09 -19.45
C ASN A 87 -11.33 -14.53 -18.28
N ASN A 88 -10.48 -13.63 -17.79
CA ASN A 88 -9.52 -13.87 -16.73
C ASN A 88 -9.61 -12.71 -15.71
N PRO A 89 -10.71 -12.67 -14.91
CA PRO A 89 -10.92 -11.58 -13.97
C PRO A 89 -9.83 -11.61 -12.88
N PRO A 90 -9.30 -10.43 -12.49
CA PRO A 90 -8.24 -10.35 -11.49
C PRO A 90 -8.68 -10.86 -10.12
N ILE A 91 -7.71 -11.38 -9.35
CA ILE A 91 -7.86 -11.70 -7.93
C ILE A 91 -7.34 -10.49 -7.13
N PHE A 92 -8.19 -9.88 -6.32
CA PHE A 92 -7.83 -8.75 -5.47
C PHE A 92 -7.68 -9.16 -4.01
N ILE A 93 -6.49 -8.95 -3.46
CA ILE A 93 -6.24 -9.07 -2.02
C ILE A 93 -6.52 -7.71 -1.39
N LEU A 94 -7.58 -7.67 -0.60
CA LEU A 94 -8.03 -6.51 0.16
C LEU A 94 -7.63 -6.63 1.64
N GLY A 95 -7.63 -5.52 2.32
CA GLY A 95 -7.33 -5.40 3.75
C GLY A 95 -6.57 -4.12 4.03
N HIS A 96 -6.67 -3.63 5.25
CA HIS A 96 -5.92 -2.45 5.68
C HIS A 96 -4.40 -2.70 5.65
N TRP A 97 -3.60 -1.64 5.53
CA TRP A 97 -2.16 -1.78 5.76
C TRP A 97 -1.89 -2.51 7.07
N ARG A 98 -0.93 -3.42 7.05
CA ARG A 98 -0.49 -4.19 8.22
C ARG A 98 -1.47 -5.24 8.76
N SER A 99 -2.55 -5.53 8.05
CA SER A 99 -3.46 -6.63 8.38
C SER A 99 -2.96 -8.02 7.94
N GLY A 100 -1.83 -8.10 7.24
CA GLY A 100 -1.28 -9.37 6.72
C GLY A 100 -1.38 -9.54 5.20
N THR A 101 -1.90 -8.54 4.48
CA THR A 101 -2.04 -8.56 3.01
C THR A 101 -0.76 -8.94 2.27
N THR A 102 0.41 -8.52 2.75
CA THR A 102 1.68 -8.88 2.12
C THR A 102 2.01 -10.37 2.27
N HIS A 103 1.76 -10.97 3.44
CA HIS A 103 2.00 -12.40 3.67
C HIS A 103 1.11 -13.25 2.75
N LEU A 104 -0.17 -12.89 2.65
CA LEU A 104 -1.12 -13.52 1.73
C LEU A 104 -0.69 -13.35 0.25
N HIS A 105 -0.25 -12.15 -0.14
CA HIS A 105 0.23 -11.90 -1.51
C HIS A 105 1.47 -12.72 -1.86
N TYR A 106 2.40 -12.87 -0.92
CA TYR A 106 3.57 -13.75 -1.12
C TYR A 106 3.19 -15.21 -1.28
N ALA A 107 2.17 -15.70 -0.56
CA ALA A 107 1.66 -17.06 -0.73
C ALA A 107 1.05 -17.24 -2.13
N PHE A 108 0.18 -16.33 -2.57
CA PHE A 108 -0.38 -16.34 -3.93
C PHE A 108 0.68 -16.23 -5.03
N SER A 109 1.73 -15.44 -4.81
CA SER A 109 2.81 -15.27 -5.81
C SER A 109 3.63 -16.56 -6.05
N ARG A 110 3.39 -17.62 -5.29
CA ARG A 110 3.99 -18.94 -5.52
C ARG A 110 3.24 -19.78 -6.55
N ASP A 111 2.00 -19.42 -6.87
CA ASP A 111 1.30 -20.06 -8.00
C ASP A 111 1.96 -19.65 -9.33
N PRO A 112 2.54 -20.58 -10.08
CA PRO A 112 3.30 -20.27 -11.29
C PRO A 112 2.45 -19.71 -12.43
N ARG A 113 1.13 -19.81 -12.34
CA ARG A 113 0.18 -19.32 -13.34
C ARG A 113 -0.16 -17.84 -13.13
N LEU A 114 -0.04 -17.35 -11.89
CA LEU A 114 -0.45 -16.01 -11.53
C LEU A 114 0.66 -14.98 -11.80
N GLY A 115 0.32 -13.97 -12.56
CA GLY A 115 1.13 -12.77 -12.69
C GLY A 115 0.84 -11.79 -11.55
N TYR A 116 1.83 -11.01 -11.18
CA TYR A 116 1.72 -9.97 -10.16
C TYR A 116 2.67 -8.80 -10.44
N LEU A 117 2.43 -7.68 -9.81
CA LEU A 117 3.36 -6.56 -9.85
C LEU A 117 4.58 -6.86 -8.98
N SER A 118 5.79 -6.81 -9.54
CA SER A 118 7.03 -7.00 -8.78
C SER A 118 7.62 -5.66 -8.29
N ASN A 119 8.52 -5.72 -7.31
CA ASN A 119 9.28 -4.54 -6.87
C ASN A 119 10.05 -3.88 -8.02
N PHE A 120 10.68 -4.67 -8.90
CA PHE A 120 11.37 -4.14 -10.07
C PHE A 120 10.43 -3.32 -10.96
N GLN A 121 9.26 -3.87 -11.28
CA GLN A 121 8.23 -3.15 -12.04
C GLN A 121 7.79 -1.88 -11.31
N THR A 122 7.61 -1.96 -9.99
CA THR A 122 7.19 -0.83 -9.17
C THR A 122 8.18 0.32 -9.20
N PHE A 123 9.47 0.06 -9.02
CA PHE A 123 10.48 1.12 -9.01
C PHE A 123 10.72 1.76 -10.37
N LEU A 124 10.50 1.03 -11.45
CA LEU A 124 10.82 1.44 -12.82
C LEU A 124 9.60 1.39 -13.75
N TYR A 125 8.40 1.42 -13.22
CA TYR A 125 7.17 1.12 -13.93
C TYR A 125 7.08 1.72 -15.34
N THR A 126 7.36 2.99 -15.49
CA THR A 126 7.25 3.70 -16.78
C THR A 126 8.33 3.32 -17.80
N VAL A 127 9.32 2.54 -17.39
CA VAL A 127 10.45 2.04 -18.22
C VAL A 127 10.73 0.55 -18.02
N ALA A 128 9.93 -0.15 -17.18
CA ALA A 128 10.19 -1.53 -16.79
C ALA A 128 10.15 -2.53 -17.94
N LEU A 129 9.24 -2.37 -18.90
CA LEU A 129 9.12 -3.25 -20.08
C LEU A 129 10.34 -3.16 -20.99
N LEU A 130 10.94 -1.96 -21.13
CA LEU A 130 12.16 -1.76 -21.90
C LEU A 130 13.40 -2.31 -21.22
N SER A 131 13.42 -2.27 -19.89
CA SER A 131 14.61 -2.53 -19.08
C SER A 131 14.63 -3.91 -18.41
N LYS A 132 13.60 -4.74 -18.64
CA LYS A 132 13.40 -6.05 -18.01
C LYS A 132 14.64 -6.94 -18.04
N THR A 133 15.32 -7.03 -19.18
CA THR A 133 16.41 -7.99 -19.40
C THR A 133 17.76 -7.50 -18.85
N TRP A 134 18.06 -6.21 -19.00
CA TRP A 134 19.40 -5.69 -18.70
C TRP A 134 19.49 -4.94 -17.37
N LEU A 135 18.42 -4.25 -16.94
CA LEU A 135 18.45 -3.44 -15.72
C LEU A 135 18.01 -4.23 -14.48
N ARG A 136 17.15 -5.26 -14.65
CA ARG A 136 16.68 -6.08 -13.51
C ARG A 136 17.82 -6.73 -12.73
N PRO A 137 18.85 -7.39 -13.34
CA PRO A 137 19.99 -7.92 -12.61
C PRO A 137 20.78 -6.85 -11.84
N VAL A 138 20.91 -5.66 -12.45
CA VAL A 138 21.59 -4.52 -11.81
C VAL A 138 20.83 -4.03 -10.59
N VAL A 139 19.52 -3.80 -10.72
CA VAL A 139 18.66 -3.36 -9.61
C VAL A 139 18.69 -4.37 -8.47
N SER A 140 18.56 -5.68 -8.78
CA SER A 140 18.59 -6.74 -7.76
C SER A 140 19.87 -6.70 -6.91
N ARG A 141 21.02 -6.36 -7.51
CA ARG A 141 22.31 -6.27 -6.80
C ARG A 141 22.38 -5.11 -5.79
N PHE A 142 21.59 -4.05 -6.01
CA PHE A 142 21.61 -2.84 -5.16
C PHE A 142 20.43 -2.76 -4.20
N MET A 143 19.51 -3.72 -4.25
CA MET A 143 18.40 -3.76 -3.31
C MET A 143 18.84 -4.15 -1.89
N PRO A 144 18.25 -3.57 -0.84
CA PRO A 144 18.53 -3.99 0.52
C PRO A 144 18.03 -5.43 0.75
N GLU A 145 18.72 -6.19 1.60
CA GLU A 145 18.33 -7.58 1.90
C GLU A 145 16.96 -7.69 2.57
N THR A 146 16.61 -6.68 3.39
CA THR A 146 15.35 -6.67 4.14
C THR A 146 14.70 -5.29 4.16
N ARG A 147 13.37 -5.26 4.30
CA ARG A 147 12.60 -4.02 4.43
C ARG A 147 12.81 -3.40 5.81
N PRO A 148 13.05 -2.07 5.89
CA PRO A 148 13.32 -1.38 7.16
C PRO A 148 12.18 -1.44 8.19
N GLN A 149 10.94 -1.64 7.74
CA GLN A 149 9.75 -1.59 8.59
C GLN A 149 9.37 -2.92 9.22
N ASP A 150 9.82 -4.07 8.67
CA ASP A 150 9.35 -5.37 9.14
C ASP A 150 10.32 -6.55 8.89
N ASN A 151 11.55 -6.28 8.51
CA ASN A 151 12.59 -7.31 8.26
C ASN A 151 12.21 -8.40 7.24
N VAL A 152 11.18 -8.20 6.43
CA VAL A 152 10.84 -9.11 5.34
C VAL A 152 11.90 -9.00 4.26
N LYS A 153 12.35 -10.15 3.74
CA LYS A 153 13.34 -10.20 2.66
C LYS A 153 12.83 -9.44 1.43
N VAL A 154 13.68 -8.59 0.87
CA VAL A 154 13.37 -7.83 -0.35
C VAL A 154 14.17 -8.41 -1.49
N ASP A 155 13.48 -8.68 -2.59
CA ASP A 155 14.15 -8.91 -3.87
C ASP A 155 13.38 -8.20 -5.00
N ALA A 156 13.97 -8.16 -6.19
CA ALA A 156 13.37 -7.48 -7.33
C ALA A 156 12.06 -8.12 -7.79
N ASP A 157 11.89 -9.42 -7.54
CA ASP A 157 10.72 -10.18 -7.95
C ASP A 157 9.65 -10.28 -6.87
N ALA A 158 9.93 -9.82 -5.64
CA ALA A 158 8.93 -9.84 -4.58
C ALA A 158 7.71 -8.99 -4.96
N PRO A 159 6.49 -9.47 -4.63
CA PRO A 159 5.25 -8.80 -5.00
C PRO A 159 5.07 -7.44 -4.32
N ALA A 160 4.51 -6.48 -5.05
CA ALA A 160 4.30 -5.09 -4.65
C ALA A 160 2.86 -4.62 -4.90
N GLU A 161 2.57 -3.35 -4.58
CA GLU A 161 1.23 -2.76 -4.63
C GLU A 161 1.05 -1.90 -5.89
N GLU A 162 -0.06 -2.12 -6.63
CA GLU A 162 -0.30 -1.42 -7.90
C GLU A 162 -0.68 0.07 -7.74
N GLU A 163 -1.01 0.54 -6.54
CA GLU A 163 -1.15 1.97 -6.30
C GLU A 163 0.16 2.73 -6.50
N GLN A 164 1.29 2.06 -6.29
CA GLN A 164 2.59 2.69 -6.46
C GLN A 164 2.86 3.08 -7.94
N PRO A 165 2.74 2.19 -8.94
CA PRO A 165 2.82 2.60 -10.34
C PRO A 165 1.70 3.56 -10.75
N LEU A 166 0.49 3.43 -10.20
CA LEU A 166 -0.59 4.39 -10.46
C LEU A 166 -0.18 5.81 -10.08
N SER A 167 0.54 6.00 -8.95
CA SER A 167 1.07 7.30 -8.53
C SER A 167 2.00 7.97 -9.53
N MET A 168 2.60 7.21 -10.45
CA MET A 168 3.55 7.72 -11.45
C MET A 168 2.89 8.11 -12.76
N VAL A 169 1.67 7.67 -13.00
CA VAL A 169 0.99 7.81 -14.29
C VAL A 169 -0.35 8.53 -14.22
N SER A 170 -1.00 8.56 -13.06
CA SER A 170 -2.32 9.14 -12.82
C SER A 170 -2.30 10.24 -11.78
N LEU A 171 -3.15 11.25 -11.94
CA LEU A 171 -3.49 12.22 -10.89
C LEU A 171 -4.55 11.66 -9.92
N TYR A 172 -5.29 10.66 -10.35
CA TYR A 172 -6.46 10.12 -9.68
C TYR A 172 -6.08 8.95 -8.74
N THR A 173 -5.26 9.22 -7.73
CA THR A 173 -4.77 8.19 -6.79
C THR A 173 -4.64 8.73 -5.37
N GLY A 174 -5.09 7.95 -4.40
CA GLY A 174 -5.01 8.31 -2.99
C GLY A 174 -3.58 8.40 -2.43
N ILE A 175 -2.62 7.68 -3.02
CA ILE A 175 -1.23 7.64 -2.53
C ILE A 175 -0.53 9.00 -2.56
N HIS A 176 -0.99 9.95 -3.37
CA HIS A 176 -0.47 11.32 -3.38
C HIS A 176 -0.64 12.02 -2.02
N SER A 177 -1.62 11.63 -1.20
CA SER A 177 -1.76 12.09 0.18
C SER A 177 -0.58 11.70 1.09
N PHE A 178 0.22 10.69 0.71
CA PHE A 178 1.47 10.38 1.39
C PHE A 178 2.60 11.36 1.04
N PHE A 179 2.59 11.89 -0.17
CA PHE A 179 3.61 12.84 -0.61
C PHE A 179 3.26 14.26 -0.19
N PHE A 180 2.01 14.64 -0.38
CA PHE A 180 1.46 15.95 -0.07
C PHE A 180 0.52 15.84 1.14
N GLY A 181 1.11 15.71 2.29
CA GLY A 181 0.41 15.34 3.50
C GLY A 181 -0.68 16.31 3.97
N ARG A 182 -0.71 17.55 3.51
CA ARG A 182 -1.80 18.50 3.84
C ARG A 182 -2.98 18.41 2.87
N GLU A 183 -2.86 17.63 1.80
CA GLU A 183 -3.88 17.48 0.76
C GLU A 183 -4.75 16.25 1.03
N THR A 184 -5.64 16.33 2.02
CA THR A 184 -6.52 15.23 2.43
C THR A 184 -7.51 14.83 1.34
N SER A 185 -7.85 15.76 0.43
CA SER A 185 -8.73 15.51 -0.70
C SER A 185 -8.28 14.37 -1.62
N TYR A 186 -6.99 14.08 -1.70
CA TYR A 186 -6.52 12.90 -2.44
C TYR A 186 -7.03 11.59 -1.83
N PHE A 187 -7.06 11.51 -0.51
CA PHE A 187 -7.60 10.35 0.16
C PHE A 187 -9.11 10.26 -0.01
N GLU A 188 -9.81 11.35 0.22
CA GLU A 188 -11.27 11.41 0.14
C GLU A 188 -11.77 11.13 -1.28
N LYS A 189 -11.24 11.84 -2.27
CA LYS A 189 -11.66 11.71 -3.68
C LYS A 189 -11.24 10.38 -4.29
N TYR A 190 -9.96 10.01 -4.16
CA TYR A 190 -9.39 8.94 -4.98
C TYR A 190 -9.15 7.62 -4.21
N THR A 191 -9.44 7.59 -2.92
CA THR A 191 -9.47 6.36 -2.12
C THR A 191 -10.90 5.99 -1.75
N LEU A 192 -11.66 6.97 -1.25
CA LEU A 192 -13.04 6.74 -0.82
C LEU A 192 -14.07 7.05 -1.92
N PHE A 193 -13.66 7.62 -3.04
CA PHE A 193 -14.52 8.09 -4.12
C PHE A 193 -15.62 9.04 -3.64
N GLN A 194 -15.30 9.87 -2.63
CA GLN A 194 -16.19 10.89 -2.08
C GLN A 194 -15.90 12.24 -2.74
N GLY A 195 -16.97 12.87 -3.28
CA GLY A 195 -16.84 14.16 -3.98
C GLY A 195 -15.99 14.10 -5.26
N ILE A 196 -15.81 12.90 -5.83
CA ILE A 196 -15.17 12.70 -7.13
C ILE A 196 -16.17 13.00 -8.27
N SER A 197 -15.72 13.62 -9.35
CA SER A 197 -16.54 13.78 -10.55
C SER A 197 -16.54 12.51 -11.40
N GLU A 198 -17.55 12.35 -12.28
CA GLU A 198 -17.59 11.22 -13.23
C GLU A 198 -16.39 11.21 -14.17
N GLU A 199 -15.87 12.39 -14.56
CA GLU A 199 -14.66 12.49 -15.39
C GLU A 199 -13.42 12.00 -14.63
N GLU A 200 -13.25 12.40 -13.36
CA GLU A 200 -12.15 11.94 -12.50
C GLU A 200 -12.23 10.43 -12.25
N LYS A 201 -13.46 9.90 -12.03
CA LYS A 201 -13.69 8.47 -11.84
C LYS A 201 -13.35 7.68 -13.12
N ALA A 202 -13.83 8.12 -14.26
CA ALA A 202 -13.50 7.51 -15.55
C ALA A 202 -12.00 7.56 -15.84
N GLY A 203 -11.34 8.67 -15.52
CA GLY A 203 -9.88 8.82 -15.63
C GLY A 203 -9.13 7.85 -14.74
N TRP A 204 -9.60 7.62 -13.50
CA TRP A 204 -9.04 6.59 -12.63
C TRP A 204 -9.23 5.19 -13.20
N GLN A 205 -10.42 4.87 -13.69
CA GLN A 205 -10.73 3.57 -14.30
C GLN A 205 -9.83 3.27 -15.50
N GLU A 206 -9.64 4.26 -16.40
CA GLU A 206 -8.76 4.12 -17.56
C GLU A 206 -7.29 3.90 -17.12
N ASP A 207 -6.77 4.75 -16.24
CA ASP A 207 -5.38 4.66 -15.79
C ASP A 207 -5.14 3.36 -14.99
N TYR A 208 -6.08 2.96 -14.12
CA TYR A 208 -5.98 1.73 -13.33
C TYR A 208 -5.98 0.49 -14.21
N ASN A 209 -6.94 0.38 -15.14
CA ASN A 209 -6.99 -0.72 -16.11
C ASN A 209 -5.70 -0.77 -16.95
N HIS A 210 -5.19 0.39 -17.38
CA HIS A 210 -3.93 0.44 -18.12
C HIS A 210 -2.73 -0.04 -17.29
N VAL A 211 -2.72 0.23 -15.98
CA VAL A 211 -1.70 -0.31 -15.07
C VAL A 211 -1.75 -1.83 -15.04
N LEU A 212 -2.92 -2.43 -14.91
CA LEU A 212 -3.08 -3.87 -14.91
C LEU A 212 -2.67 -4.50 -16.25
N GLN A 213 -3.04 -3.88 -17.36
CA GLN A 213 -2.63 -4.31 -18.72
C GLN A 213 -1.10 -4.34 -18.88
N GLN A 214 -0.38 -3.37 -18.33
CA GLN A 214 1.08 -3.38 -18.39
C GLN A 214 1.69 -4.45 -17.46
N ILE A 215 1.07 -4.72 -16.31
CA ILE A 215 1.47 -5.81 -15.42
C ILE A 215 1.29 -7.15 -16.13
N ALA A 216 0.15 -7.38 -16.75
CA ALA A 216 -0.13 -8.60 -17.53
C ALA A 216 0.87 -8.77 -18.69
N LEU A 217 1.12 -7.71 -19.46
CA LEU A 217 2.09 -7.74 -20.56
C LEU A 217 3.51 -8.08 -20.08
N TYR A 218 3.90 -7.56 -18.91
CA TYR A 218 5.22 -7.84 -18.33
C TYR A 218 5.33 -9.31 -17.89
N ASN A 219 4.30 -9.85 -17.27
CA ASN A 219 4.27 -11.24 -16.79
C ASN A 219 4.01 -12.26 -17.90
N GLY A 220 3.39 -11.84 -19.01
CA GLY A 220 3.01 -12.75 -20.11
C GLY A 220 1.77 -13.58 -19.80
N THR A 221 0.96 -13.19 -18.81
CA THR A 221 -0.30 -13.81 -18.42
C THR A 221 -1.34 -12.77 -18.05
N ASN A 222 -2.62 -13.07 -18.28
CA ASN A 222 -3.75 -12.25 -17.85
C ASN A 222 -4.32 -12.70 -16.50
N ASP A 223 -3.88 -13.83 -15.96
CA ASP A 223 -4.26 -14.32 -14.63
C ASP A 223 -3.48 -13.53 -13.58
N LEU A 224 -4.06 -12.47 -13.05
CA LEU A 224 -3.39 -11.58 -12.12
C LEU A 224 -3.88 -11.75 -10.69
N VAL A 225 -2.93 -11.77 -9.74
CA VAL A 225 -3.20 -11.51 -8.33
C VAL A 225 -2.61 -10.15 -7.94
N LEU A 226 -3.43 -9.31 -7.36
CA LEU A 226 -3.14 -7.91 -7.06
C LEU A 226 -3.39 -7.65 -5.57
N LYS A 227 -2.52 -6.87 -4.93
CA LYS A 227 -2.67 -6.54 -3.53
C LYS A 227 -2.47 -5.05 -3.31
N ASN A 228 -3.54 -4.41 -2.89
CA ASN A 228 -3.52 -2.97 -2.67
C ASN A 228 -4.47 -2.58 -1.52
N PRO A 229 -3.95 -2.14 -0.38
CA PRO A 229 -4.80 -1.66 0.71
C PRO A 229 -5.72 -0.49 0.30
N TRP A 230 -5.31 0.32 -0.67
CA TRP A 230 -6.13 1.40 -1.23
C TRP A 230 -7.38 0.90 -1.96
N ASN A 231 -7.38 -0.35 -2.42
CA ASN A 231 -8.52 -0.98 -3.07
C ASN A 231 -9.59 -1.49 -2.08
N THR A 232 -9.25 -1.59 -0.81
CA THR A 232 -10.18 -2.08 0.22
C THR A 232 -11.50 -1.30 0.24
N PRO A 233 -11.52 0.04 0.17
CA PRO A 233 -12.76 0.82 0.11
C PRO A 233 -13.31 1.03 -1.31
N ARG A 234 -12.77 0.34 -2.34
CA ARG A 234 -13.13 0.52 -3.77
C ARG A 234 -13.80 -0.70 -4.39
N VAL A 235 -14.48 -1.52 -3.58
CA VAL A 235 -15.13 -2.77 -4.07
C VAL A 235 -16.09 -2.46 -5.21
N GLN A 236 -16.94 -1.46 -5.06
CA GLN A 236 -17.88 -1.04 -6.11
C GLN A 236 -17.16 -0.66 -7.40
N GLU A 237 -16.15 0.17 -7.32
CA GLU A 237 -15.41 0.69 -8.47
C GLU A 237 -14.60 -0.42 -9.18
N LEU A 238 -14.13 -1.42 -8.43
CA LEU A 238 -13.48 -2.59 -8.99
C LEU A 238 -14.48 -3.52 -9.70
N LEU A 239 -15.67 -3.70 -9.13
CA LEU A 239 -16.74 -4.49 -9.77
C LEU A 239 -17.28 -3.81 -11.03
N GLU A 240 -17.31 -2.48 -11.10
CA GLU A 240 -17.65 -1.76 -12.32
C GLU A 240 -16.66 -2.04 -13.47
N LEU A 241 -15.36 -2.23 -13.15
CA LEU A 241 -14.33 -2.58 -14.13
C LEU A 241 -14.24 -4.08 -14.41
N TYR A 242 -14.43 -4.90 -13.38
CA TYR A 242 -14.22 -6.34 -13.40
C TYR A 242 -15.37 -7.04 -12.66
N PRO A 243 -16.55 -7.19 -13.26
CA PRO A 243 -17.74 -7.72 -12.58
C PRO A 243 -17.54 -9.12 -11.96
N GLU A 244 -16.69 -9.95 -12.57
CA GLU A 244 -16.40 -11.31 -12.13
C GLU A 244 -15.11 -11.41 -11.29
N ALA A 245 -14.55 -10.30 -10.84
CA ALA A 245 -13.34 -10.30 -10.01
C ALA A 245 -13.52 -11.13 -8.75
N LYS A 246 -12.41 -11.77 -8.33
CA LYS A 246 -12.34 -12.53 -7.07
C LYS A 246 -11.70 -11.67 -5.99
N PHE A 247 -12.18 -11.79 -4.76
CA PHE A 247 -11.71 -10.99 -3.64
C PHE A 247 -11.29 -11.86 -2.47
N VAL A 248 -10.13 -11.60 -1.91
CA VAL A 248 -9.68 -12.18 -0.64
C VAL A 248 -9.45 -11.03 0.33
N PHE A 249 -10.29 -10.90 1.32
CA PHE A 249 -10.17 -9.85 2.32
C PHE A 249 -9.51 -10.41 3.60
N ILE A 250 -8.38 -9.81 4.01
CA ILE A 250 -7.69 -10.20 5.23
C ILE A 250 -7.78 -9.12 6.30
N HIS A 251 -8.25 -9.50 7.50
CA HIS A 251 -8.39 -8.62 8.65
C HIS A 251 -7.57 -9.10 9.85
N ARG A 252 -7.24 -8.16 10.71
CA ARG A 252 -6.41 -8.40 11.90
C ARG A 252 -6.92 -7.57 13.06
N ASN A 253 -6.54 -7.95 14.31
CA ASN A 253 -6.88 -7.18 15.50
C ASN A 253 -6.59 -5.69 15.30
N PRO A 254 -7.58 -4.79 15.53
CA PRO A 254 -7.46 -3.36 15.23
C PRO A 254 -6.30 -2.66 15.93
N TYR A 255 -6.01 -2.99 17.17
CA TYR A 255 -4.88 -2.41 17.89
C TYR A 255 -3.53 -2.75 17.26
N ASP A 256 -3.36 -3.98 16.76
CA ASP A 256 -2.14 -4.38 16.06
C ASP A 256 -1.99 -3.66 14.73
N VAL A 257 -3.09 -3.52 14.00
CA VAL A 257 -3.15 -2.76 12.76
C VAL A 257 -2.74 -1.32 12.99
N PHE A 258 -3.31 -0.66 14.00
CA PHE A 258 -2.96 0.73 14.35
C PHE A 258 -1.47 0.88 14.69
N LEU A 259 -0.97 0.08 15.64
CA LEU A 259 0.44 0.17 16.09
C LEU A 259 1.41 -0.05 14.94
N SER A 260 1.13 -1.05 14.11
CA SER A 260 1.98 -1.39 12.98
C SER A 260 1.89 -0.38 11.83
N THR A 261 0.72 0.21 11.58
CA THR A 261 0.52 1.26 10.57
C THR A 261 1.19 2.55 11.00
N ARG A 262 1.05 2.97 12.26
CA ARG A 262 1.78 4.10 12.80
C ARG A 262 3.29 3.95 12.66
N HIS A 263 3.81 2.74 12.90
CA HIS A 263 5.23 2.45 12.68
C HIS A 263 5.63 2.57 11.21
N LEU A 264 4.81 2.05 10.29
CA LEU A 264 5.01 2.17 8.84
C LEU A 264 5.08 3.64 8.40
N MET A 265 4.14 4.47 8.85
CA MET A 265 4.10 5.91 8.52
C MET A 265 5.42 6.58 8.93
N ARG A 266 5.86 6.36 10.17
CA ARG A 266 7.08 6.97 10.72
C ARG A 266 8.37 6.47 10.09
N LYS A 267 8.45 5.20 9.70
CA LYS A 267 9.69 4.59 9.21
C LYS A 267 9.86 4.67 7.70
N MET A 268 8.78 4.55 6.96
CA MET A 268 8.84 4.45 5.50
C MET A 268 8.18 5.64 4.81
N ILE A 269 6.94 5.94 5.15
CA ILE A 269 6.17 6.96 4.41
C ILE A 269 6.75 8.36 4.63
N SER A 270 7.24 8.69 5.83
CA SER A 270 7.91 9.97 6.11
C SER A 270 9.10 10.24 5.16
N SER A 271 9.70 9.18 4.62
CA SER A 271 10.76 9.27 3.63
C SER A 271 10.27 9.80 2.28
N GLN A 272 8.98 9.71 1.99
CA GLN A 272 8.35 10.14 0.74
C GLN A 272 7.71 11.53 0.83
N TYR A 273 7.70 12.17 2.01
CA TYR A 273 7.04 13.47 2.21
C TYR A 273 7.66 14.58 1.36
N LEU A 274 6.80 15.40 0.78
CA LEU A 274 7.09 16.69 0.14
C LEU A 274 6.50 17.86 0.93
N GLN A 275 5.63 17.57 1.88
CA GLN A 275 5.06 18.49 2.86
C GLN A 275 5.25 17.93 4.26
N PHE A 276 5.50 18.81 5.23
CA PHE A 276 5.62 18.41 6.62
C PHE A 276 4.24 18.16 7.23
N ILE A 277 4.13 17.09 7.99
CA ILE A 277 3.03 16.80 8.90
C ILE A 277 3.59 16.39 10.25
N SER A 278 2.91 16.76 11.32
CA SER A 278 3.30 16.42 12.68
C SER A 278 3.00 14.96 13.02
N MET A 279 3.63 14.44 14.08
CA MET A 279 3.34 13.08 14.57
C MET A 279 1.90 12.91 15.04
N ARG A 280 1.26 13.97 15.51
CA ARG A 280 -0.13 13.95 15.95
C ARG A 280 -1.06 13.82 14.72
N GLU A 281 -0.81 14.61 13.69
CA GLU A 281 -1.56 14.50 12.42
C GLU A 281 -1.38 13.12 11.77
N GLU A 282 -0.19 12.48 11.89
CA GLU A 282 -0.01 11.09 11.44
C GLU A 282 -0.89 10.10 12.23
N GLU A 283 -0.94 10.23 13.57
CA GLU A 283 -1.76 9.36 14.43
C GLU A 283 -3.25 9.57 14.14
N ASP A 284 -3.69 10.82 13.99
CA ASP A 284 -5.08 11.17 13.65
C ASP A 284 -5.48 10.52 12.31
N ARG A 285 -4.64 10.62 11.29
CA ARG A 285 -4.89 10.00 9.98
C ARG A 285 -4.99 8.49 10.04
N VAL A 286 -4.10 7.82 10.77
CA VAL A 286 -4.15 6.36 10.87
C VAL A 286 -5.50 5.92 11.44
N ILE A 287 -6.05 6.68 12.41
CA ILE A 287 -7.35 6.37 13.00
C ILE A 287 -8.50 6.69 12.02
N GLU A 288 -8.50 7.88 11.44
CA GLU A 288 -9.58 8.36 10.56
C GLU A 288 -9.65 7.55 9.25
N TRP A 289 -8.49 7.35 8.61
CA TRP A 289 -8.42 6.56 7.37
C TRP A 289 -8.73 5.09 7.62
N GLY A 290 -8.25 4.52 8.74
CA GLY A 290 -8.57 3.14 9.09
C GLY A 290 -10.06 2.94 9.26
N LYS A 291 -10.73 3.83 9.99
CA LYS A 291 -12.18 3.83 10.12
C LYS A 291 -12.88 3.89 8.76
N ALA A 292 -12.55 4.90 7.97
CA ALA A 292 -13.20 5.14 6.67
C ALA A 292 -13.02 3.97 5.68
N ILE A 293 -11.82 3.38 5.63
CA ILE A 293 -11.52 2.21 4.77
C ILE A 293 -12.38 1.01 5.17
N TYR A 294 -12.41 0.67 6.45
CA TYR A 294 -13.15 -0.50 6.91
C TYR A 294 -14.66 -0.30 6.82
N GLU A 295 -15.19 0.86 7.22
CA GLU A 295 -16.62 1.15 7.14
C GLU A 295 -17.12 1.09 5.70
N ARG A 296 -16.34 1.63 4.74
CA ARG A 296 -16.71 1.56 3.32
C ARG A 296 -16.63 0.12 2.78
N TYR A 297 -15.61 -0.65 3.16
CA TYR A 297 -15.56 -2.08 2.81
C TYR A 297 -16.78 -2.83 3.36
N ILE A 298 -17.10 -2.67 4.63
CA ILE A 298 -18.25 -3.33 5.27
C ILE A 298 -19.56 -2.97 4.54
N ALA A 299 -19.71 -1.71 4.12
CA ALA A 299 -20.89 -1.26 3.37
C ALA A 299 -20.96 -1.84 1.93
N GLN A 300 -19.83 -2.14 1.32
CA GLN A 300 -19.76 -2.58 -0.09
C GLN A 300 -19.58 -4.10 -0.27
N ARG A 301 -19.12 -4.82 0.75
CA ARG A 301 -18.78 -6.25 0.60
C ARG A 301 -19.95 -7.13 0.11
N SER A 302 -21.18 -6.76 0.44
CA SER A 302 -22.38 -7.45 -0.03
C SER A 302 -22.68 -7.25 -1.52
N MET A 303 -21.98 -6.33 -2.19
CA MET A 303 -22.07 -6.14 -3.65
C MET A 303 -21.26 -7.19 -4.42
N ILE A 304 -20.31 -7.86 -3.75
CA ILE A 304 -19.48 -8.91 -4.37
C ILE A 304 -20.38 -10.12 -4.63
N PRO A 305 -20.38 -10.66 -5.87
CA PRO A 305 -21.15 -11.87 -6.20
C PRO A 305 -20.85 -13.03 -5.26
N GLU A 306 -21.86 -13.85 -4.99
CA GLU A 306 -21.70 -15.06 -4.19
C GLU A 306 -20.62 -15.98 -4.79
N GLY A 307 -19.74 -16.51 -3.95
CA GLY A 307 -18.58 -17.33 -4.36
C GLY A 307 -17.38 -16.52 -4.87
N ASN A 308 -17.44 -15.17 -4.88
CA ASN A 308 -16.31 -14.31 -5.28
C ASN A 308 -15.62 -13.61 -4.13
N LEU A 309 -15.99 -13.87 -2.87
CA LEU A 309 -15.35 -13.29 -1.68
C LEU A 309 -14.99 -14.36 -0.66
N VAL A 310 -13.75 -14.34 -0.17
CA VAL A 310 -13.32 -15.08 1.02
C VAL A 310 -12.74 -14.10 2.02
N GLU A 311 -13.27 -14.10 3.24
CA GLU A 311 -12.70 -13.35 4.37
C GLU A 311 -11.73 -14.24 5.16
N VAL A 312 -10.57 -13.69 5.52
CA VAL A 312 -9.46 -14.38 6.19
C VAL A 312 -9.08 -13.65 7.47
N ARG A 313 -9.03 -14.35 8.56
CA ARG A 313 -8.56 -13.82 9.83
C ARG A 313 -7.05 -14.05 9.95
N PHE A 314 -6.28 -12.96 10.17
CA PHE A 314 -4.81 -13.02 10.12
C PHE A 314 -4.19 -13.98 11.11
N ASP A 315 -4.68 -14.08 12.33
CA ASP A 315 -4.17 -14.98 13.36
C ASP A 315 -4.34 -16.47 12.97
N ILE A 316 -5.46 -16.82 12.31
CA ILE A 316 -5.70 -18.16 11.75
C ILE A 316 -4.76 -18.39 10.55
N PHE A 317 -4.68 -17.44 9.63
CA PHE A 317 -3.80 -17.52 8.46
C PHE A 317 -2.32 -17.68 8.85
N GLU A 318 -1.89 -16.99 9.88
CA GLU A 318 -0.52 -17.07 10.35
C GLU A 318 -0.16 -18.44 10.93
N GLN A 319 -1.11 -19.09 11.60
CA GLN A 319 -0.92 -20.41 12.20
C GLN A 319 -1.10 -21.56 11.19
N ASN A 320 -2.05 -21.41 10.28
CA ASN A 320 -2.53 -22.47 9.38
C ASN A 320 -2.53 -22.01 7.90
N GLY A 321 -1.53 -21.24 7.49
CA GLY A 321 -1.53 -20.55 6.19
C GLY A 321 -1.71 -21.47 4.99
N TYR A 322 -1.11 -22.67 5.00
CA TYR A 322 -1.29 -23.64 3.92
C TYR A 322 -2.75 -24.09 3.78
N THR A 323 -3.38 -24.48 4.90
CA THR A 323 -4.79 -24.90 4.93
C THR A 323 -5.73 -23.75 4.55
N GLU A 324 -5.42 -22.53 4.97
CA GLU A 324 -6.19 -21.35 4.57
C GLU A 324 -6.06 -21.07 3.06
N MET A 325 -4.88 -21.24 2.46
CA MET A 325 -4.73 -21.13 1.01
C MET A 325 -5.55 -22.17 0.26
N GLU A 326 -5.54 -23.43 0.71
CA GLU A 326 -6.38 -24.47 0.13
C GLU A 326 -7.88 -24.12 0.22
N ARG A 327 -8.34 -23.63 1.39
CA ARG A 327 -9.69 -23.12 1.58
C ARG A 327 -10.04 -22.00 0.60
N ILE A 328 -9.15 -21.01 0.45
CA ILE A 328 -9.34 -19.87 -0.46
C ILE A 328 -9.50 -20.35 -1.90
N TYR A 329 -8.63 -21.25 -2.37
CA TYR A 329 -8.71 -21.79 -3.73
C TYR A 329 -10.02 -22.52 -3.96
N LYS A 330 -10.46 -23.32 -2.99
CA LYS A 330 -11.71 -24.08 -3.06
C LYS A 330 -12.94 -23.17 -3.06
N GLU A 331 -13.03 -22.22 -2.13
CA GLU A 331 -14.19 -21.35 -1.97
C GLU A 331 -14.36 -20.37 -3.13
N LEU A 332 -13.26 -19.85 -3.67
CA LEU A 332 -13.29 -18.97 -4.86
C LEU A 332 -13.37 -19.75 -6.18
N GLY A 333 -13.30 -21.09 -6.15
CA GLY A 333 -13.25 -21.91 -7.35
C GLY A 333 -12.03 -21.61 -8.25
N LEU A 334 -10.88 -21.29 -7.64
CA LEU A 334 -9.67 -21.00 -8.40
C LEU A 334 -9.09 -22.28 -8.99
N PRO A 335 -8.74 -22.28 -10.29
CA PRO A 335 -8.13 -23.44 -10.92
C PRO A 335 -6.68 -23.64 -10.46
N GLY A 336 -6.11 -24.87 -10.68
CA GLY A 336 -4.68 -25.17 -10.61
C GLY A 336 -4.10 -25.26 -9.20
N TRP A 337 -4.88 -25.58 -8.19
CA TRP A 337 -4.38 -25.86 -6.85
C TRP A 337 -3.28 -26.92 -6.85
N ASP A 338 -3.41 -27.95 -7.69
CA ASP A 338 -2.42 -29.04 -7.77
C ASP A 338 -1.02 -28.57 -8.17
N ASP A 339 -0.93 -27.56 -9.02
CA ASP A 339 0.34 -26.96 -9.42
C ASP A 339 0.87 -25.95 -8.38
N ALA A 340 -0.04 -25.27 -7.68
CA ALA A 340 0.27 -24.23 -6.71
C ALA A 340 0.63 -24.77 -5.32
N LYS A 341 0.04 -25.89 -4.90
CA LYS A 341 0.14 -26.41 -3.52
C LYS A 341 1.56 -26.69 -3.04
N GLY A 342 2.43 -27.22 -3.90
CA GLY A 342 3.83 -27.51 -3.57
C GLY A 342 4.62 -26.22 -3.30
N PRO A 343 4.71 -25.28 -4.26
CA PRO A 343 5.39 -24.00 -4.04
C PRO A 343 4.82 -23.16 -2.90
N ILE A 344 3.51 -23.24 -2.63
CA ILE A 344 2.87 -22.58 -1.48
C ILE A 344 3.31 -23.24 -0.17
N ALA A 345 3.38 -24.57 -0.10
CA ALA A 345 3.88 -25.29 1.08
C ALA A 345 5.33 -24.90 1.38
N ASP A 346 6.20 -24.88 0.37
CA ASP A 346 7.60 -24.46 0.50
C ASP A 346 7.74 -23.05 1.02
N TYR A 347 6.86 -22.14 0.58
CA TYR A 347 6.83 -20.78 1.09
C TYR A 347 6.53 -20.75 2.61
N PHE A 348 5.49 -21.44 3.08
CA PHE A 348 5.17 -21.47 4.50
C PHE A 348 6.29 -22.10 5.34
N GLU A 349 6.95 -23.12 4.84
CA GLU A 349 8.15 -23.68 5.50
C GLU A 349 9.27 -22.64 5.60
N SER A 350 9.52 -21.87 4.52
CA SER A 350 10.60 -20.88 4.47
C SER A 350 10.41 -19.69 5.42
N VAL A 351 9.18 -19.41 5.84
CA VAL A 351 8.87 -18.30 6.76
C VAL A 351 8.64 -18.76 8.20
N LYS A 352 8.77 -20.05 8.50
CA LYS A 352 8.75 -20.55 9.89
C LYS A 352 9.82 -19.86 10.71
N GLY A 353 9.43 -19.38 11.89
CA GLY A 353 10.35 -18.69 12.80
C GLY A 353 10.56 -17.20 12.50
N TYR A 354 9.82 -16.62 11.56
CA TYR A 354 9.83 -15.17 11.35
C TYR A 354 9.48 -14.40 12.62
N LYS A 355 10.37 -13.46 13.02
CA LYS A 355 10.19 -12.65 14.23
C LYS A 355 9.44 -11.36 13.91
N LYS A 356 8.24 -11.23 14.45
CA LYS A 356 7.44 -10.01 14.35
C LYS A 356 8.05 -8.85 15.13
N ASN A 357 7.76 -7.63 14.69
CA ASN A 357 8.04 -6.43 15.48
C ASN A 357 7.23 -6.47 16.79
N ARG A 358 7.91 -6.13 17.89
CA ARG A 358 7.24 -5.89 19.18
C ARG A 358 7.03 -4.39 19.35
N PHE A 359 5.80 -3.99 19.56
CA PHE A 359 5.45 -2.59 19.79
C PHE A 359 5.32 -2.30 21.28
N ARG A 360 5.59 -1.06 21.67
CA ARG A 360 5.32 -0.58 23.03
C ARG A 360 3.82 -0.62 23.28
N LYS A 361 3.43 -0.75 24.57
CA LYS A 361 2.02 -0.63 24.97
C LYS A 361 1.40 0.66 24.43
N LEU A 362 0.14 0.58 24.06
CA LEU A 362 -0.62 1.73 23.63
C LEU A 362 -0.78 2.72 24.80
N ARG A 363 -0.80 4.02 24.50
CA ARG A 363 -1.17 5.02 25.50
C ARG A 363 -2.68 4.89 25.80
N PRO A 364 -3.14 5.08 27.05
CA PRO A 364 -4.55 4.93 27.40
C PRO A 364 -5.49 5.81 26.56
N ASP A 365 -5.08 7.05 26.27
CA ASP A 365 -5.85 7.98 25.42
C ASP A 365 -6.06 7.47 24.01
N LEU A 366 -5.05 6.85 23.41
CA LEU A 366 -5.15 6.24 22.07
C LEU A 366 -5.93 4.92 22.10
N GLU A 367 -5.80 4.16 23.15
CA GLU A 367 -6.55 2.90 23.32
C GLU A 367 -8.06 3.19 23.34
N GLU A 368 -8.48 4.14 24.18
CA GLU A 368 -9.89 4.53 24.30
C GLU A 368 -10.41 5.13 22.98
N ARG A 369 -9.59 5.97 22.31
CA ARG A 369 -9.96 6.54 21.02
C ARG A 369 -10.13 5.46 19.96
N ILE A 370 -9.22 4.51 19.83
CA ILE A 370 -9.32 3.41 18.86
C ILE A 370 -10.54 2.55 19.16
N LYS A 371 -10.76 2.19 20.43
CA LYS A 371 -11.93 1.44 20.86
C LYS A 371 -13.23 2.12 20.44
N LYS A 372 -13.31 3.43 20.61
CA LYS A 372 -14.47 4.24 20.22
C LYS A 372 -14.62 4.35 18.70
N GLU A 373 -13.56 4.82 18.03
CA GLU A 373 -13.63 5.15 16.60
C GLU A 373 -13.71 3.89 15.70
N TRP A 374 -13.10 2.79 16.14
CA TRP A 374 -13.08 1.53 15.39
C TRP A 374 -14.06 0.49 15.96
N LYS A 375 -15.04 0.91 16.75
CA LYS A 375 -16.04 0.00 17.35
C LYS A 375 -16.66 -0.94 16.33
N THR A 376 -17.10 -0.43 15.20
CA THR A 376 -17.68 -1.22 14.10
C THR A 376 -16.73 -2.34 13.64
N ILE A 377 -15.43 -2.10 13.62
CA ILE A 377 -14.43 -3.05 13.20
C ILE A 377 -14.28 -4.19 14.23
N PHE A 378 -14.22 -3.83 15.52
CA PHE A 378 -14.20 -4.82 16.61
C PHE A 378 -15.43 -5.71 16.58
N ASP A 379 -16.61 -5.10 16.45
CA ASP A 379 -17.89 -5.80 16.45
C ASP A 379 -18.06 -6.72 15.22
N THR A 380 -17.70 -6.24 14.03
CA THR A 380 -17.90 -6.98 12.77
C THR A 380 -17.13 -8.31 12.75
N TRP A 381 -15.91 -8.32 13.30
CA TRP A 381 -15.06 -9.54 13.28
C TRP A 381 -14.80 -10.13 14.67
N ASN A 382 -15.60 -9.77 15.67
CA ASN A 382 -15.55 -10.30 17.04
C ASN A 382 -14.13 -10.25 17.65
N TYR A 383 -13.47 -9.08 17.53
CA TYR A 383 -12.21 -8.85 18.22
C TYR A 383 -12.46 -8.33 19.64
N THR A 384 -11.67 -8.82 20.60
CA THR A 384 -11.70 -8.26 21.96
C THR A 384 -11.22 -6.81 21.98
N THR A 385 -11.91 -5.97 22.74
CA THR A 385 -11.48 -4.60 23.03
C THR A 385 -10.58 -4.51 24.25
N ASP A 386 -10.38 -5.60 25.00
CA ASP A 386 -9.47 -5.67 26.13
C ASP A 386 -8.07 -6.10 25.66
N LEU A 387 -7.09 -5.21 25.85
CA LEU A 387 -5.70 -5.51 25.53
C LEU A 387 -5.07 -6.56 26.44
N ASN A 388 -5.65 -6.84 27.62
CA ASN A 388 -5.14 -7.85 28.55
C ASN A 388 -5.60 -9.26 28.18
N GLU A 389 -6.66 -9.38 27.40
CA GLU A 389 -7.18 -10.66 26.86
C GLU A 389 -6.52 -11.04 25.53
N LYS A 390 -5.55 -10.27 25.07
CA LYS A 390 -4.72 -10.59 23.91
C LYS A 390 -3.71 -11.66 24.29
N THR A 391 -4.10 -12.89 24.19
CA THR A 391 -3.20 -14.05 24.23
C THR A 391 -2.87 -14.51 22.83
#